data_b6f15460be69d99d555792e94f0e77b7
#
_entry.id   b6f15460be69d99d555792e94f0e77b7
#
_cell.length_a   1.000
_cell.length_b   1.000
_cell.length_c   1.000
_cell.angle_alpha   90.00
_cell.angle_beta   90.00
_cell.angle_gamma   90.00
#
_symmetry.space_group_name_H-M   'P 1'
#
loop_
_entity.id
_entity.type
_entity.pdbx_description
1 polymer ?
#
loop_
_entity_poly.entity_id
_entity_poly.type
_entity_poly.pdbx_seq_one_letter_code
_entity_poly.pdbx_strand_id
1 'polypeptide(L)'
;PEDTARFAYLLSRLKKSMTSLLLYLRDEQRQSSFKPVACELKIGRGEDAVPAQVYHLSDGRTVQLVGTVDRADEWVEEDGTRWVRVVDYKTGSKKLDLKEVYCGLDCQMLLYLFSLTRDKSGRFTGAEPAGVLYLLADPAPETTTREKAAHSVEYKLDGLVRDEQKLFDAMDA
;
A
#
# COMPACT_ATOMS: atom_id res chain seq x y z
N PRO A 1 -2.81 -2.89 -40.20
CA PRO A 1 -3.71 -3.96 -39.69
C PRO A 1 -3.08 -4.72 -38.49
N GLU A 2 -1.76 -4.96 -38.47
CA GLU A 2 -1.07 -5.67 -37.36
C GLU A 2 -1.09 -4.86 -36.06
N ASP A 3 -0.93 -3.55 -36.12
CA ASP A 3 -0.96 -2.67 -34.95
C ASP A 3 -2.34 -2.68 -34.26
N THR A 4 -3.43 -2.81 -35.02
CA THR A 4 -4.79 -2.86 -34.47
C THR A 4 -5.03 -4.18 -33.72
N ALA A 5 -4.59 -5.30 -34.26
CA ALA A 5 -4.73 -6.62 -33.60
C ALA A 5 -3.88 -6.70 -32.33
N ARG A 6 -2.64 -6.19 -32.37
CA ARG A 6 -1.76 -6.10 -31.20
C ARG A 6 -2.36 -5.22 -30.10
N PHE A 7 -2.88 -4.06 -30.47
CA PHE A 7 -3.55 -3.15 -29.53
C PHE A 7 -4.78 -3.80 -28.89
N ALA A 8 -5.64 -4.45 -29.69
CA ALA A 8 -6.82 -5.15 -29.19
C ALA A 8 -6.43 -6.28 -28.20
N TYR A 9 -5.35 -7.02 -28.51
CA TYR A 9 -4.82 -8.05 -27.62
C TYR A 9 -4.34 -7.46 -26.30
N LEU A 10 -3.53 -6.40 -26.33
CA LEU A 10 -3.01 -5.74 -25.12
C LEU A 10 -4.15 -5.17 -24.27
N LEU A 11 -5.14 -4.55 -24.89
CA LEU A 11 -6.31 -4.01 -24.19
C LEU A 11 -7.14 -5.12 -23.53
N SER A 12 -7.34 -6.24 -24.24
CA SER A 12 -8.03 -7.41 -23.68
C SER A 12 -7.29 -8.00 -22.47
N ARG A 13 -5.96 -8.11 -22.59
CA ARG A 13 -5.10 -8.57 -21.50
C ARG A 13 -5.18 -7.63 -20.30
N LEU A 14 -5.08 -6.31 -20.52
CA LEU A 14 -5.19 -5.31 -19.47
C LEU A 14 -6.54 -5.39 -18.76
N LYS A 15 -7.66 -5.47 -19.50
CA LYS A 15 -8.99 -5.62 -18.93
C LYS A 15 -9.10 -6.87 -18.05
N LYS A 16 -8.55 -8.00 -18.48
CA LYS A 16 -8.56 -9.25 -17.72
C LYS A 16 -7.75 -9.09 -16.42
N SER A 17 -6.55 -8.51 -16.49
CA SER A 17 -5.70 -8.26 -15.32
C SER A 17 -6.40 -7.33 -14.32
N MET A 18 -6.96 -6.21 -14.79
CA MET A 18 -7.71 -5.27 -13.96
C MET A 18 -8.93 -5.91 -13.29
N THR A 19 -9.68 -6.74 -14.01
CA THR A 19 -10.82 -7.45 -13.43
C THR A 19 -10.39 -8.39 -12.32
N SER A 20 -9.32 -9.16 -12.53
CA SER A 20 -8.78 -10.07 -11.51
C SER A 20 -8.29 -9.29 -10.27
N LEU A 21 -7.61 -8.16 -10.46
CA LEU A 21 -7.18 -7.30 -9.36
C LEU A 21 -8.36 -6.74 -8.56
N LEU A 22 -9.41 -6.26 -9.25
CA LEU A 22 -10.61 -5.73 -8.58
C LEU A 22 -11.35 -6.80 -7.78
N LEU A 23 -11.42 -8.03 -8.28
CA LEU A 23 -12.01 -9.15 -7.56
C LEU A 23 -11.21 -9.49 -6.30
N TYR A 24 -9.87 -9.53 -6.41
CA TYR A 24 -8.99 -9.72 -5.26
C TYR A 24 -9.18 -8.63 -4.21
N LEU A 25 -9.15 -7.35 -4.61
CA LEU A 25 -9.34 -6.22 -3.70
C LEU A 25 -10.71 -6.26 -3.01
N ARG A 26 -11.77 -6.63 -3.75
CA ARG A 26 -13.10 -6.81 -3.17
C ARG A 26 -13.09 -7.86 -2.06
N ASP A 27 -12.45 -8.99 -2.31
CA ASP A 27 -12.44 -10.12 -1.39
C ASP A 27 -11.54 -9.83 -0.18
N GLU A 28 -10.38 -9.19 -0.40
CA GLU A 28 -9.52 -8.68 0.67
C GLU A 28 -10.28 -7.71 1.58
N GLN A 29 -10.99 -6.74 1.00
CA GLN A 29 -11.74 -5.76 1.79
C GLN A 29 -12.97 -6.36 2.53
N ARG A 30 -13.50 -7.49 2.07
CA ARG A 30 -14.56 -8.20 2.77
C ARG A 30 -14.04 -8.98 3.98
N GLN A 31 -12.88 -9.60 3.82
CA GLN A 31 -12.25 -10.40 4.86
C GLN A 31 -11.54 -9.55 5.92
N SER A 32 -10.90 -8.47 5.52
CA SER A 32 -10.16 -7.61 6.43
C SER A 32 -11.08 -6.69 7.24
N SER A 33 -10.76 -6.52 8.52
CA SER A 33 -11.34 -5.47 9.38
C SER A 33 -10.83 -4.07 9.01
N PHE A 34 -9.66 -3.98 8.39
CA PHE A 34 -9.15 -2.71 7.87
C PHE A 34 -9.97 -2.24 6.67
N LYS A 35 -10.42 -0.98 6.71
CA LYS A 35 -11.22 -0.38 5.64
C LYS A 35 -10.48 0.82 5.04
N PRO A 36 -10.50 0.97 3.70
CA PRO A 36 -9.93 2.14 3.04
C PRO A 36 -10.60 3.43 3.53
N VAL A 37 -9.77 4.36 4.03
CA VAL A 37 -10.23 5.66 4.49
C VAL A 37 -9.71 6.80 3.62
N ALA A 38 -8.63 6.59 2.88
CA ALA A 38 -8.12 7.55 1.92
C ALA A 38 -7.42 6.84 0.74
N CYS A 39 -7.56 7.42 -0.46
CA CYS A 39 -6.81 7.08 -1.66
C CYS A 39 -6.12 8.34 -2.18
N GLU A 40 -4.91 8.19 -2.78
CA GLU A 40 -4.11 9.30 -3.31
C GLU A 40 -3.91 10.42 -2.26
N LEU A 41 -3.71 10.00 -1.01
CA LEU A 41 -3.60 10.92 0.14
C LEU A 41 -2.27 11.67 0.08
N LYS A 42 -2.35 12.98 -0.04
CA LYS A 42 -1.19 13.86 -0.09
C LYS A 42 -0.61 14.14 1.29
N ILE A 43 0.71 14.23 1.37
CA ILE A 43 1.46 14.67 2.54
C ILE A 43 2.21 15.93 2.19
N GLY A 44 2.04 16.98 2.96
CA GLY A 44 2.81 18.22 2.92
C GLY A 44 2.41 19.23 1.86
N ARG A 45 1.61 18.85 0.86
CA ARG A 45 1.17 19.77 -0.20
C ARG A 45 -0.23 19.42 -0.68
N GLY A 46 -1.10 20.41 -0.75
CA GLY A 46 -2.48 20.30 -1.21
C GLY A 46 -3.47 20.75 -0.15
N GLU A 47 -4.70 21.00 -0.58
CA GLU A 47 -5.75 21.60 0.26
C GLU A 47 -6.19 20.65 1.39
N ASP A 48 -6.26 19.34 1.10
CA ASP A 48 -6.63 18.28 2.06
C ASP A 48 -5.44 17.39 2.46
N ALA A 49 -4.22 17.91 2.34
CA ALA A 49 -3.02 17.13 2.64
C ALA A 49 -2.83 16.96 4.15
N VAL A 50 -2.32 15.80 4.54
CA VAL A 50 -1.75 15.63 5.89
C VAL A 50 -0.54 16.57 6.01
N PRO A 51 -0.39 17.32 7.13
CA PRO A 51 0.73 18.21 7.32
C PRO A 51 2.09 17.51 7.16
N ALA A 52 3.02 18.18 6.48
CA ALA A 52 4.37 17.65 6.36
C ALA A 52 5.03 17.50 7.73
N GLN A 53 5.66 16.37 7.97
CA GLN A 53 6.57 16.25 9.11
C GLN A 53 7.83 17.05 8.84
N VAL A 54 8.17 17.92 9.79
CA VAL A 54 9.33 18.80 9.71
C VAL A 54 10.41 18.27 10.64
N TYR A 55 11.59 18.00 10.09
CA TYR A 55 12.75 17.53 10.83
C TYR A 55 13.80 18.62 10.85
N HIS A 56 14.27 19.00 12.04
CA HIS A 56 15.36 19.92 12.24
C HIS A 56 16.66 19.15 12.38
N LEU A 57 17.61 19.40 11.50
CA LEU A 57 18.91 18.75 11.51
C LEU A 57 19.85 19.50 12.46
N SER A 58 20.90 18.81 12.94
CA SER A 58 21.91 19.39 13.87
C SER A 58 22.72 20.54 13.27
N ASP A 59 22.77 20.64 11.94
CA ASP A 59 23.44 21.72 11.21
C ASP A 59 22.52 22.94 10.92
N GLY A 60 21.31 22.96 11.50
CA GLY A 60 20.34 24.03 11.34
C GLY A 60 19.47 23.93 10.10
N ARG A 61 19.68 22.95 9.22
CA ARG A 61 18.80 22.73 8.06
C ARG A 61 17.47 22.08 8.49
N THR A 62 16.48 22.29 7.67
CA THR A 62 15.15 21.71 7.86
C THR A 62 14.82 20.80 6.67
N VAL A 63 14.32 19.61 6.99
CA VAL A 63 13.83 18.64 5.99
C VAL A 63 12.33 18.47 6.17
N GLN A 64 11.59 18.53 5.09
CA GLN A 64 10.15 18.25 5.08
C GLN A 64 9.87 17.01 4.24
N LEU A 65 9.08 16.10 4.77
CA LEU A 65 8.60 14.96 4.03
C LEU A 65 7.34 15.37 3.26
N VAL A 66 7.38 15.17 1.95
CA VAL A 66 6.23 15.38 1.05
C VAL A 66 6.04 14.17 0.16
N GLY A 67 4.80 13.84 -0.17
CA GLY A 67 4.52 12.70 -1.04
C GLY A 67 3.03 12.41 -1.19
N THR A 68 2.75 11.24 -1.75
CA THR A 68 1.38 10.74 -1.91
C THR A 68 1.33 9.29 -1.48
N VAL A 69 0.38 8.95 -0.65
CA VAL A 69 0.06 7.59 -0.21
C VAL A 69 -1.03 7.06 -1.12
N ASP A 70 -0.81 5.95 -1.82
CA ASP A 70 -1.79 5.39 -2.75
C ASP A 70 -3.10 5.03 -2.04
N ARG A 71 -3.00 4.34 -0.90
CA ARG A 71 -4.14 3.97 -0.06
C ARG A 71 -3.75 3.95 1.42
N ALA A 72 -4.57 4.54 2.27
CA ALA A 72 -4.52 4.39 3.72
C ALA A 72 -5.79 3.66 4.19
N ASP A 73 -5.61 2.61 4.98
CA ASP A 73 -6.68 1.84 5.59
C ASP A 73 -6.67 2.04 7.10
N GLU A 74 -7.84 2.03 7.71
CA GLU A 74 -8.01 2.14 9.16
C GLU A 74 -8.83 0.96 9.70
N TRP A 75 -8.46 0.51 10.87
CA TRP A 75 -9.24 -0.37 11.71
C TRP A 75 -9.41 0.26 13.09
N VAL A 76 -10.64 0.25 13.60
CA VAL A 76 -10.97 0.72 14.95
C VAL A 76 -11.27 -0.50 15.81
N GLU A 77 -10.45 -0.70 16.82
CA GLU A 77 -10.59 -1.79 17.80
C GLU A 77 -11.79 -1.51 18.74
N GLU A 78 -12.29 -2.52 19.44
CA GLU A 78 -13.45 -2.37 20.34
C GLU A 78 -13.21 -1.38 21.49
N ASP A 79 -11.97 -1.23 21.94
CA ASP A 79 -11.57 -0.24 22.95
C ASP A 79 -11.43 1.20 22.42
N GLY A 80 -11.65 1.40 21.13
CA GLY A 80 -11.53 2.67 20.44
C GLY A 80 -10.13 2.97 19.89
N THR A 81 -9.16 2.08 20.08
CA THR A 81 -7.82 2.24 19.47
C THR A 81 -7.93 2.18 17.95
N ARG A 82 -7.34 3.18 17.30
CA ARG A 82 -7.35 3.32 15.86
C ARG A 82 -6.02 2.86 15.27
N TRP A 83 -6.05 1.94 14.34
CA TRP A 83 -4.89 1.39 13.67
C TRP A 83 -4.87 1.81 12.20
N VAL A 84 -3.74 2.28 11.72
CA VAL A 84 -3.57 2.71 10.32
C VAL A 84 -2.49 1.88 9.65
N ARG A 85 -2.81 1.35 8.47
CA ARG A 85 -1.85 0.77 7.54
C ARG A 85 -1.83 1.57 6.24
N VAL A 86 -0.70 1.58 5.56
CA VAL A 86 -0.57 2.15 4.22
C VAL A 86 -0.33 1.05 3.21
N VAL A 87 -0.96 1.18 2.04
CA VAL A 87 -0.84 0.22 0.94
C VAL A 87 -0.38 0.96 -0.30
N ASP A 88 0.62 0.42 -0.96
CA ASP A 88 1.20 0.94 -2.20
C ASP A 88 1.03 -0.08 -3.33
N TYR A 89 0.60 0.39 -4.50
CA TYR A 89 0.38 -0.44 -5.67
C TYR A 89 1.61 -0.44 -6.56
N LYS A 90 2.23 -1.60 -6.73
CA LYS A 90 3.43 -1.75 -7.56
C LYS A 90 3.12 -2.45 -8.89
N THR A 91 3.52 -1.82 -9.97
CA THR A 91 3.57 -2.44 -11.30
C THR A 91 4.96 -3.02 -11.51
N GLY A 92 5.13 -4.31 -11.29
CA GLY A 92 6.42 -4.97 -11.48
C GLY A 92 6.77 -5.95 -10.37
N SER A 93 7.98 -6.49 -10.41
CA SER A 93 8.45 -7.55 -9.51
C SER A 93 9.15 -7.04 -8.24
N LYS A 94 9.05 -5.75 -7.92
CA LYS A 94 9.70 -5.19 -6.71
C LYS A 94 9.07 -5.79 -5.47
N LYS A 95 9.87 -6.46 -4.65
CA LYS A 95 9.50 -6.95 -3.33
C LYS A 95 10.15 -6.08 -2.27
N LEU A 96 9.56 -6.07 -1.07
CA LEU A 96 10.20 -5.44 0.08
C LEU A 96 11.51 -6.17 0.40
N ASP A 97 12.62 -5.44 0.43
CA ASP A 97 13.91 -5.96 0.91
C ASP A 97 14.25 -5.34 2.27
N LEU A 98 14.18 -6.17 3.31
CA LEU A 98 14.48 -5.74 4.68
C LEU A 98 15.90 -5.23 4.85
N LYS A 99 16.86 -5.68 4.02
CA LYS A 99 18.24 -5.19 4.05
C LYS A 99 18.31 -3.75 3.54
N GLU A 100 17.57 -3.45 2.47
CA GLU A 100 17.46 -2.07 1.97
C GLU A 100 16.82 -1.16 3.02
N VAL A 101 15.72 -1.60 3.63
CA VAL A 101 15.07 -0.86 4.72
C VAL A 101 16.03 -0.62 5.90
N TYR A 102 16.78 -1.64 6.32
CA TYR A 102 17.76 -1.52 7.39
C TYR A 102 18.88 -0.54 7.07
N CYS A 103 19.30 -0.47 5.81
CA CYS A 103 20.29 0.51 5.33
C CYS A 103 19.71 1.91 5.10
N GLY A 104 18.44 2.16 5.40
CA GLY A 104 17.75 3.44 5.17
C GLY A 104 17.33 3.66 3.72
N LEU A 105 17.43 2.62 2.89
CA LEU A 105 16.88 2.59 1.54
C LEU A 105 15.44 2.04 1.62
N ASP A 106 14.62 2.31 0.61
CA ASP A 106 13.21 1.83 0.53
C ASP A 106 12.34 2.09 1.78
N CYS A 107 12.64 3.18 2.52
CA CYS A 107 11.91 3.57 3.73
C CYS A 107 10.67 4.44 3.46
N GLN A 108 10.35 4.73 2.21
CA GLN A 108 9.32 5.68 1.82
C GLN A 108 7.97 5.38 2.49
N MET A 109 7.53 4.14 2.46
CA MET A 109 6.25 3.73 3.02
C MET A 109 6.20 3.85 4.56
N LEU A 110 7.31 3.54 5.24
CA LEU A 110 7.43 3.73 6.69
C LEU A 110 7.38 5.21 7.05
N LEU A 111 8.06 6.06 6.28
CA LEU A 111 8.02 7.50 6.47
C LEU A 111 6.60 8.06 6.27
N TYR A 112 5.86 7.54 5.29
CA TYR A 112 4.46 7.90 5.09
C TYR A 112 3.59 7.47 6.27
N LEU A 113 3.68 6.21 6.70
CA LEU A 113 2.93 5.70 7.85
C LEU A 113 3.18 6.54 9.11
N PHE A 114 4.46 6.83 9.41
CA PHE A 114 4.80 7.67 10.56
C PHE A 114 4.37 9.13 10.39
N SER A 115 4.27 9.64 9.17
CA SER A 115 3.71 10.97 8.95
C SER A 115 2.23 11.03 9.27
N LEU A 116 1.47 9.99 8.93
CA LEU A 116 0.06 9.90 9.26
C LEU A 116 -0.16 9.80 10.77
N THR A 117 0.53 8.87 11.44
CA THR A 117 0.31 8.57 12.86
C THR A 117 0.91 9.61 13.82
N ARG A 118 1.86 10.43 13.37
CA ARG A 118 2.43 11.54 14.16
C ARG A 118 1.71 12.87 13.97
N ASP A 119 0.79 12.95 13.04
CA ASP A 119 -0.04 14.13 12.87
C ASP A 119 -0.95 14.32 14.10
N LYS A 120 -0.78 15.46 14.80
CA LYS A 120 -1.53 15.77 16.03
C LYS A 120 -2.77 16.63 15.79
N SER A 121 -2.99 17.06 14.57
CA SER A 121 -4.02 18.04 14.23
C SER A 121 -5.01 17.55 13.17
N GLY A 122 -4.74 16.42 12.55
CA GLY A 122 -5.46 15.94 11.38
C GLY A 122 -6.31 14.70 11.62
N ARG A 123 -6.70 14.12 10.51
CA ARG A 123 -7.60 12.96 10.40
C ARG A 123 -7.11 11.72 11.17
N PHE A 124 -5.78 11.51 11.22
CA PHE A 124 -5.16 10.34 11.84
C PHE A 124 -4.64 10.58 13.24
N THR A 125 -5.04 11.69 13.87
CA THR A 125 -4.63 12.03 15.24
C THR A 125 -4.97 10.91 16.21
N GLY A 126 -3.94 10.44 16.94
CA GLY A 126 -4.08 9.36 17.91
C GLY A 126 -4.17 7.95 17.30
N ALA A 127 -3.98 7.81 15.98
CA ALA A 127 -3.90 6.51 15.36
C ALA A 127 -2.53 5.87 15.58
N GLU A 128 -2.51 4.56 15.79
CA GLU A 128 -1.32 3.72 15.93
C GLU A 128 -0.89 3.14 14.57
N PRO A 129 0.43 3.01 14.32
CA PRO A 129 0.91 2.41 13.08
C PRO A 129 0.72 0.89 13.11
N ALA A 130 -0.03 0.35 12.16
CA ALA A 130 -0.24 -1.09 12.01
C ALA A 130 0.76 -1.73 11.03
N GLY A 131 1.03 -1.08 9.89
CA GLY A 131 1.93 -1.66 8.91
C GLY A 131 2.00 -0.92 7.58
N VAL A 132 2.91 -1.40 6.74
CA VAL A 132 3.09 -0.96 5.35
C VAL A 132 3.02 -2.18 4.44
N LEU A 133 2.19 -2.12 3.41
CA LEU A 133 1.91 -3.24 2.52
C LEU A 133 2.11 -2.85 1.06
N TYR A 134 2.65 -3.76 0.28
CA TYR A 134 2.79 -3.66 -1.16
C TYR A 134 1.84 -4.63 -1.84
N LEU A 135 1.08 -4.15 -2.80
CA LEU A 135 0.26 -4.98 -3.68
C LEU A 135 0.82 -4.94 -5.09
N LEU A 136 1.24 -6.09 -5.60
CA LEU A 136 1.65 -6.22 -6.99
C LEU A 136 0.41 -6.22 -7.89
N ALA A 137 0.22 -5.14 -8.65
CA ALA A 137 -0.95 -4.94 -9.51
C ALA A 137 -0.88 -5.74 -10.83
N ASP A 138 0.31 -6.13 -11.27
CA ASP A 138 0.55 -6.99 -12.44
C ASP A 138 1.67 -7.99 -12.09
N PRO A 139 1.35 -9.01 -11.29
CA PRO A 139 2.32 -10.03 -10.95
C PRO A 139 2.76 -10.75 -12.23
N ALA A 140 4.07 -10.85 -12.43
CA ALA A 140 4.61 -11.61 -13.56
C ALA A 140 4.05 -13.03 -13.53
N PRO A 141 3.62 -13.61 -14.67
CA PRO A 141 3.20 -15.00 -14.71
C PRO A 141 4.37 -15.85 -14.22
N GLU A 142 4.16 -16.64 -13.16
CA GLU A 142 5.15 -17.64 -12.79
C GLU A 142 5.40 -18.53 -14.00
N THR A 143 6.68 -18.73 -14.34
CA THR A 143 7.13 -19.60 -15.44
C THR A 143 6.81 -21.05 -15.08
N THR A 144 5.57 -21.40 -15.12
CA THR A 144 5.09 -22.77 -15.00
C THR A 144 4.51 -23.21 -16.33
N THR A 145 4.77 -24.47 -16.67
CA THR A 145 4.35 -25.16 -17.90
C THR A 145 3.03 -24.65 -18.49
N ARG A 146 2.98 -24.60 -19.82
CA ARG A 146 1.90 -24.04 -20.66
C ARG A 146 0.47 -24.36 -20.25
N GLU A 147 0.25 -25.40 -19.44
CA GLU A 147 -1.06 -25.80 -18.89
C GLU A 147 -1.47 -25.06 -17.62
N LYS A 148 -0.51 -24.59 -16.80
CA LYS A 148 -0.79 -23.81 -15.59
C LYS A 148 -0.88 -22.31 -15.83
N ALA A 149 -0.41 -21.80 -16.95
CA ALA A 149 -0.48 -20.38 -17.34
C ALA A 149 -1.91 -19.85 -17.57
N ALA A 150 -2.92 -20.71 -17.55
CA ALA A 150 -4.31 -20.33 -17.72
C ALA A 150 -5.05 -19.99 -16.40
N HIS A 151 -4.45 -20.27 -15.23
CA HIS A 151 -5.17 -20.21 -13.96
C HIS A 151 -4.35 -19.51 -12.88
N SER A 152 -4.94 -18.45 -12.37
CA SER A 152 -4.66 -17.70 -11.14
C SER A 152 -3.34 -16.92 -11.08
N VAL A 153 -3.41 -15.68 -11.45
CA VAL A 153 -2.56 -14.64 -10.89
C VAL A 153 -2.84 -14.61 -9.38
N GLU A 154 -1.92 -15.04 -8.57
CA GLU A 154 -2.03 -14.95 -7.11
C GLU A 154 -1.59 -13.56 -6.68
N TYR A 155 -2.57 -12.72 -6.33
CA TYR A 155 -2.30 -11.44 -5.69
C TYR A 155 -1.99 -11.69 -4.22
N LYS A 156 -0.99 -10.98 -3.71
CA LYS A 156 -0.61 -11.04 -2.31
C LYS A 156 -0.21 -9.66 -1.81
N LEU A 157 -0.67 -9.33 -0.63
CA LEU A 157 -0.12 -8.23 0.13
C LEU A 157 1.18 -8.70 0.80
N ASP A 158 2.27 -8.00 0.53
CA ASP A 158 3.59 -8.25 1.13
C ASP A 158 4.06 -6.97 1.82
N GLY A 159 4.72 -7.08 2.96
CA GLY A 159 5.14 -5.86 3.65
C GLY A 159 5.62 -6.09 5.08
N LEU A 160 5.59 -5.03 5.86
CA LEU A 160 5.92 -5.01 7.28
C LEU A 160 4.67 -4.70 8.09
N VAL A 161 4.34 -5.57 9.01
CA VAL A 161 3.26 -5.41 9.97
C VAL A 161 3.87 -5.39 11.36
N ARG A 162 3.34 -4.54 12.26
CA ARG A 162 3.73 -4.54 13.66
C ARG A 162 3.41 -5.89 14.28
N ASP A 163 4.34 -6.44 15.07
CA ASP A 163 4.25 -7.78 15.63
C ASP A 163 3.23 -7.84 16.80
N GLU A 164 1.95 -7.78 16.43
CA GLU A 164 0.81 -7.94 17.34
C GLU A 164 -0.22 -8.86 16.67
N GLN A 165 -0.53 -10.00 17.31
CA GLN A 165 -1.43 -11.02 16.76
C GLN A 165 -2.77 -10.46 16.30
N LYS A 166 -3.35 -9.52 17.06
CA LYS A 166 -4.62 -8.88 16.73
C LYS A 166 -4.63 -8.14 15.37
N LEU A 167 -3.46 -7.64 14.94
CA LEU A 167 -3.35 -6.96 13.63
C LEU A 167 -3.40 -7.98 12.49
N PHE A 168 -2.76 -9.15 12.67
CA PHE A 168 -2.84 -10.24 11.70
C PHE A 168 -4.28 -10.77 11.63
N ASP A 169 -4.93 -11.00 12.78
CA ASP A 169 -6.32 -11.44 12.85
C ASP A 169 -7.26 -10.43 12.17
N ALA A 170 -7.04 -9.14 12.37
CA ALA A 170 -7.83 -8.08 11.72
C ALA A 170 -7.57 -7.95 10.21
N MET A 171 -6.46 -8.44 9.70
CA MET A 171 -6.16 -8.46 8.26
C MET A 171 -6.78 -9.68 7.56
N ASP A 172 -6.96 -10.79 8.29
CA ASP A 172 -7.45 -12.07 7.77
C ASP A 172 -8.87 -12.42 8.28
N ALA A 173 -9.61 -11.43 8.81
CA ALA A 173 -10.91 -11.62 9.47
C ALA A 173 -12.06 -11.98 8.51
#